data_1147cf5c84f89e725c21d73f2875450f
#
_entry.id   1147cf5c84f89e725c21d73f2875450f
#
_cell.length_a   1.000
_cell.length_b   1.000
_cell.length_c   1.000
_cell.angle_alpha   90.00
_cell.angle_beta   90.00
_cell.angle_gamma   90.00
#
_symmetry.space_group_name_H-M   'P 1'
#
loop_
_entity.id
_entity.type
_entity.pdbx_description
1 polymer ?
#
loop_
_entity_poly.entity_id
_entity_poly.type
_entity_poly.pdbx_seq_one_letter_code
_entity_poly.pdbx_strand_id
1 'polypeptide(L)'
;MSTLSLIKSKVMYLFKTNPKVHIYISNRSDRKYLINVPAVITGIYPNIFTARLKENDVEKNYTFQYVDLLTHTIEIKELTKLMHKEEKI
;
A
#
# COMPACT_ATOMS: atom_id res chain seq x y z
N MET A 1 4.80 4.93 -20.06
CA MET A 1 4.02 4.37 -18.94
C MET A 1 4.03 5.36 -17.78
N SER A 2 2.89 5.66 -17.21
CA SER A 2 2.85 6.61 -16.11
C SER A 2 3.30 5.94 -14.81
N THR A 3 3.81 6.74 -13.89
CA THR A 3 4.22 6.25 -12.58
C THR A 3 3.04 5.59 -11.86
N LEU A 4 1.86 6.14 -12.03
CA LEU A 4 0.66 5.60 -11.40
C LEU A 4 0.33 4.19 -11.93
N SER A 5 0.48 3.97 -13.23
CA SER A 5 0.29 2.64 -13.82
C SER A 5 1.30 1.64 -13.27
N LEU A 6 2.54 2.07 -13.08
CA LEU A 6 3.58 1.22 -12.52
C LEU A 6 3.24 0.83 -11.08
N ILE A 7 2.81 1.80 -10.28
CA ILE A 7 2.42 1.55 -8.88
C ILE A 7 1.27 0.53 -8.83
N LYS A 8 0.26 0.73 -9.66
CA LYS A 8 -0.88 -0.18 -9.72
C LYS A 8 -0.45 -1.59 -10.08
N SER A 9 0.44 -1.73 -11.07
CA SER A 9 0.95 -3.03 -11.48
C SER A 9 1.71 -3.72 -10.34
N LYS A 10 2.48 -2.97 -9.58
CA LYS A 10 3.24 -3.54 -8.47
C LYS A 10 2.33 -3.95 -7.32
N VAL A 11 1.30 -3.17 -7.02
CA VAL A 11 0.32 -3.54 -5.99
C VAL A 11 -0.40 -4.81 -6.40
N MET A 12 -0.79 -4.92 -7.67
CA MET A 12 -1.42 -6.12 -8.19
C MET A 12 -0.49 -7.34 -8.09
N TYR A 13 0.78 -7.15 -8.38
CA TYR A 13 1.77 -8.21 -8.25
C TYR A 13 1.86 -8.70 -6.79
N LEU A 14 1.90 -7.78 -5.84
CA LEU A 14 1.92 -8.14 -4.43
C LEU A 14 0.64 -8.88 -4.03
N PHE A 15 -0.49 -8.44 -4.52
CA PHE A 15 -1.76 -9.10 -4.23
C PHE A 15 -1.74 -10.57 -4.67
N LYS A 16 -1.15 -10.84 -5.82
CA LYS A 16 -1.11 -12.20 -6.37
C LYS A 16 -0.03 -13.08 -5.77
N THR A 17 1.08 -12.50 -5.34
CA THR A 17 2.23 -13.28 -4.87
C THR A 17 2.36 -13.29 -3.35
N ASN A 18 2.20 -12.13 -2.72
CA ASN A 18 2.32 -12.03 -1.26
C ASN A 18 1.48 -10.86 -0.76
N PRO A 19 0.18 -11.07 -0.53
CA PRO A 19 -0.71 -9.99 -0.10
C PRO A 19 -0.46 -9.50 1.33
N LYS A 20 0.37 -10.21 2.09
CA LYS A 20 0.73 -9.77 3.45
C LYS A 20 1.81 -8.70 3.35
N VAL A 21 1.46 -7.50 3.74
CA VAL A 21 2.33 -6.34 3.62
C VAL A 21 2.33 -5.54 4.91
N HIS A 22 3.17 -4.52 4.95
CA HIS A 22 3.21 -3.60 6.08
C HIS A 22 2.96 -2.20 5.54
N ILE A 23 2.03 -1.50 6.18
CA ILE A 23 1.57 -0.20 5.71
C ILE A 23 1.94 0.89 6.70
N TYR A 24 2.39 2.01 6.15
CA TYR A 24 2.66 3.23 6.89
C TYR A 24 1.66 4.28 6.41
N ILE A 25 0.98 4.93 7.33
CA ILE A 25 0.05 6.00 7.01
C ILE A 25 0.53 7.28 7.68
N SER A 26 0.71 8.31 6.86
CA SER A 26 1.09 9.63 7.34
C SER A 26 -0.02 10.59 6.93
N ASN A 27 -1.06 10.68 7.73
CA ASN A 27 -2.18 11.57 7.45
C ASN A 27 -2.18 12.74 8.43
N ARG A 28 -1.79 13.90 7.93
CA ARG A 28 -1.70 15.10 8.74
C ARG A 28 -3.05 15.66 9.18
N SER A 29 -4.09 15.45 8.37
CA SER A 29 -5.41 15.99 8.66
C SER A 29 -6.01 15.40 9.92
N ASP A 30 -5.91 14.09 10.06
CA ASP A 30 -6.51 13.36 11.17
C ASP A 30 -5.51 13.01 12.27
N ARG A 31 -4.27 13.42 12.11
CA ARG A 31 -3.18 13.09 13.02
C ARG A 31 -3.05 11.58 13.25
N LYS A 32 -3.49 10.80 12.28
CA LYS A 32 -3.33 9.35 12.34
C LYS A 32 -2.00 8.97 11.72
N TYR A 33 -1.13 8.46 12.55
CA TYR A 33 0.14 7.91 12.09
C TYR A 33 0.13 6.43 12.39
N LEU A 34 0.13 5.63 11.33
CA LEU A 34 0.28 4.19 11.47
C LEU A 34 1.68 3.83 10.97
N ILE A 35 2.44 3.17 11.80
CA ILE A 35 3.82 2.83 11.49
C ILE A 35 3.95 1.31 11.46
N ASN A 36 4.35 0.79 10.29
CA ASN A 36 4.65 -0.63 10.11
C ASN A 36 3.52 -1.55 10.56
N VAL A 37 2.28 -1.21 10.15
CA VAL A 37 1.10 -1.97 10.55
C VAL A 37 0.93 -3.18 9.64
N PRO A 38 0.82 -4.39 10.21
CA PRO A 38 0.55 -5.58 9.39
C PRO A 38 -0.77 -5.45 8.66
N ALA A 39 -0.77 -5.79 7.38
CA ALA A 39 -1.93 -5.67 6.53
C ALA A 39 -1.99 -6.78 5.51
N VAL A 40 -3.19 -7.02 5.00
CA VAL A 40 -3.41 -7.97 3.90
C VAL A 40 -4.18 -7.25 2.82
N ILE A 41 -3.65 -7.24 1.61
CA ILE A 41 -4.36 -6.68 0.47
C ILE A 41 -5.51 -7.62 0.14
N THR A 42 -6.73 -7.11 0.15
CA THR A 42 -7.94 -7.93 -0.02
C THR A 42 -8.60 -7.77 -1.38
N GLY A 43 -8.35 -6.69 -2.09
CA GLY A 43 -8.95 -6.49 -3.40
C GLY A 43 -8.24 -5.43 -4.21
N ILE A 44 -8.28 -5.59 -5.53
CA ILE A 44 -7.66 -4.67 -6.50
C ILE A 44 -8.76 -4.18 -7.44
N TYR A 45 -8.88 -2.86 -7.56
CA TYR A 45 -9.88 -2.21 -8.39
C TYR A 45 -9.22 -1.17 -9.28
N PRO A 46 -9.91 -0.60 -10.27
CA PRO A 46 -9.27 0.30 -11.24
C PRO A 46 -8.57 1.51 -10.64
N ASN A 47 -9.15 2.14 -9.62
CA ASN A 47 -8.59 3.36 -9.03
C ASN A 47 -8.22 3.22 -7.57
N ILE A 48 -8.61 2.12 -6.94
CA ILE A 48 -8.41 1.90 -5.51
C ILE A 48 -8.00 0.46 -5.25
N PHE A 49 -7.50 0.23 -4.07
CA PHE A 49 -7.34 -1.12 -3.57
C PHE A 49 -7.81 -1.16 -2.12
N THR A 50 -8.18 -2.34 -1.65
CA THR A 50 -8.63 -2.52 -0.27
C THR A 50 -7.62 -3.37 0.49
N ALA A 51 -7.50 -3.09 1.77
CA ALA A 51 -6.61 -3.85 2.64
C ALA A 51 -7.23 -3.96 4.01
N ARG A 52 -6.91 -5.05 4.70
CA ARG A 52 -7.31 -5.25 6.08
C ARG A 52 -6.10 -5.02 6.96
N LEU A 53 -6.16 -4.01 7.81
CA LEU A 53 -5.08 -3.65 8.70
C LEU A 53 -5.38 -4.13 10.12
N LYS A 54 -4.34 -4.63 10.78
CA LYS A 54 -4.48 -5.09 12.16
C LYS A 54 -3.91 -4.04 13.10
N GLU A 55 -4.80 -3.34 13.80
CA GLU A 55 -4.43 -2.31 14.76
C GLU A 55 -4.87 -2.76 16.16
N ASN A 56 -3.92 -2.86 17.10
CA ASN A 56 -4.22 -3.22 18.49
C ASN A 56 -5.10 -4.47 18.61
N ASP A 57 -4.76 -5.50 17.83
CA ASP A 57 -5.49 -6.77 17.77
C ASP A 57 -6.89 -6.67 17.18
N VAL A 58 -7.23 -5.52 16.59
CA VAL A 58 -8.50 -5.32 15.89
C VAL A 58 -8.23 -5.18 14.41
N GLU A 59 -8.94 -5.97 13.60
CA GLU A 59 -8.82 -5.88 12.15
C GLU A 59 -9.83 -4.87 11.62
N LYS A 60 -9.33 -3.95 10.77
CA LYS A 60 -10.15 -2.93 10.13
C LYS A 60 -9.92 -2.95 8.64
N ASN A 61 -11.00 -2.78 7.88
CA ASN A 61 -10.93 -2.69 6.43
C ASN A 61 -10.70 -1.24 6.02
N TYR A 62 -9.71 -1.03 5.15
CA TYR A 62 -9.38 0.29 4.61
C TYR A 62 -9.47 0.26 3.10
N THR A 63 -9.85 1.39 2.54
CA THR A 63 -9.81 1.63 1.10
C THR A 63 -8.76 2.69 0.82
N PHE A 64 -7.83 2.39 -0.07
CA PHE A 64 -6.76 3.31 -0.44
C PHE A 64 -6.79 3.60 -1.92
N GLN A 65 -6.40 4.80 -2.29
CA GLN A 65 -6.22 5.17 -3.69
C GLN A 65 -4.76 4.95 -4.09
N TYR A 66 -4.53 4.54 -5.33
CA TYR A 66 -3.16 4.36 -5.81
C TYR A 66 -2.38 5.69 -5.79
N VAL A 67 -3.09 6.81 -5.99
CA VAL A 67 -2.47 8.12 -5.94
C VAL A 67 -1.89 8.42 -4.56
N ASP A 68 -2.46 7.86 -3.51
CA ASP A 68 -1.93 8.03 -2.16
C ASP A 68 -0.53 7.42 -2.00
N LEU A 69 -0.27 6.35 -2.74
CA LEU A 69 1.08 5.76 -2.79
C LEU A 69 2.04 6.65 -3.57
N LEU A 70 1.55 7.27 -4.63
CA LEU A 70 2.36 8.18 -5.44
C LEU A 70 2.77 9.42 -4.64
N THR A 71 1.87 9.95 -3.83
CA THR A 71 2.12 11.16 -3.04
C THR A 71 2.76 10.86 -1.68
N HIS A 72 3.00 9.59 -1.37
CA HIS A 72 3.57 9.15 -0.09
C HIS A 72 2.68 9.46 1.12
N THR A 73 1.39 9.64 0.89
CA THR A 73 0.41 9.75 1.98
C THR A 73 0.31 8.41 2.71
N ILE A 74 0.38 7.33 1.95
CA ILE A 74 0.55 5.98 2.49
C ILE A 74 1.75 5.33 1.82
N GLU A 75 2.36 4.37 2.51
CA GLU A 75 3.48 3.63 1.96
C GLU A 75 3.32 2.16 2.27
N ILE A 76 3.67 1.31 1.32
CA ILE A 76 3.73 -0.13 1.51
C ILE A 76 5.20 -0.52 1.48
N LYS A 77 5.70 -1.06 2.58
CA LYS A 77 7.11 -1.42 2.72
C LYS A 77 7.59 -2.35 1.60
N GLU A 78 6.80 -3.37 1.31
CA GLU A 78 7.15 -4.35 0.29
C GLU A 78 7.15 -3.75 -1.11
N LEU A 79 6.25 -2.79 -1.36
CA LEU A 79 6.21 -2.08 -2.63
C LEU A 79 7.47 -1.24 -2.84
N THR A 80 7.89 -0.53 -1.80
CA THR A 80 9.11 0.28 -1.85
C THR A 80 10.31 -0.59 -2.21
N LYS A 81 10.41 -1.77 -1.63
CA LYS A 81 11.50 -2.70 -1.94
C LYS A 81 11.47 -3.15 -3.40
N LEU A 82 10.29 -3.42 -3.94
CA LEU A 82 10.17 -3.83 -5.34
C LEU A 82 10.60 -2.72 -6.27
N MET A 83 10.19 -1.48 -5.99
CA MET A 83 10.54 -0.35 -6.83
C MET A 83 12.04 -0.04 -6.77
N HIS A 84 12.66 -0.18 -5.62
CA HIS A 84 14.09 0.00 -5.47
C HIS A 84 14.88 -1.02 -6.29
N LYS A 85 14.44 -2.25 -6.32
CA LYS A 85 15.11 -3.28 -7.12
C LYS A 85 15.17 -2.94 -8.60
N GLU A 86 14.13 -2.30 -9.12
CA GLU A 86 14.09 -1.92 -10.52
C GLU A 86 14.98 -0.74 -10.84
N GLU A 87 15.19 0.15 -9.87
CA GLU A 87 16.03 1.31 -10.06
C GLU A 87 17.54 0.98 -10.09
N LYS A 88 17.90 -0.19 -9.63
CA LYS A 88 19.30 -0.60 -9.53
C LYS A 88 19.86 -1.26 -10.78
N ILE A 89 19.18 -1.20 -11.85
CA ILE A 89 19.66 -1.80 -13.09
C ILE A 89 20.70 -0.93 -13.74
#